data_845d96551c0520c6548e29e66c902c69
#
_entry.id   845d96551c0520c6548e29e66c902c69
#
_cell.length_a   1.000
_cell.length_b   1.000
_cell.length_c   1.000
_cell.angle_alpha   90.00
_cell.angle_beta   90.00
_cell.angle_gamma   90.00
#
_symmetry.space_group_name_H-M   'P 1'
#
loop_
_entity.id
_entity.type
_entity.pdbx_description
1 polymer ?
#
loop_
_entity_poly.entity_id
_entity_poly.type
_entity_poly.pdbx_seq_one_letter_code
_entity_poly.pdbx_strand_id
1 'polypeptide(L)'
;MKIQKLFAVLIACTFYITAAHAQLGGLGKKLLEKGTDIASGGGLNKILKQPQAISTSFKDVNKTGSKPPSFMEGQQPEPLYLLPKAPGGGFKLCAGFFEMTNKSYCLHAGTHGPSKGDGYMLAPVLGPKADVVILILKNAEKHPEVKQRSIQVLLWAIVARTRFADFGTDIKLTATTLLSPQELLMLEGGALGVLPASVMAKAKDQLPPAAQSVFEAENNIRQLAASGNASYEEMEKYALLAGVAQADPEVPSGIWSLHPDGYYIRYFPRGYSITRMQIYVPKELIDAKPDLVYDGPKGIACPANVGAQRLAQTNEPLNADYSQKLKTNCNPL
;
A
#
# COMPACT_ATOMS: atom_id res chain seq x y z
N MET A 1 12.42 26.21 63.55
CA MET A 1 13.07 26.13 62.22
C MET A 1 12.57 24.94 61.35
N LYS A 2 11.58 24.13 61.74
CA LYS A 2 11.02 22.99 60.96
C LYS A 2 9.66 23.27 60.32
N ILE A 3 8.93 24.29 60.76
CA ILE A 3 7.58 24.61 60.25
C ILE A 3 7.62 25.43 58.93
N GLN A 4 8.63 26.27 58.77
CA GLN A 4 8.76 27.09 57.53
C GLN A 4 9.13 26.30 56.27
N LYS A 5 9.76 25.12 56.39
CA LYS A 5 10.10 24.25 55.25
C LYS A 5 8.90 23.43 54.73
N LEU A 6 7.89 23.21 55.58
CA LEU A 6 6.69 22.47 55.21
C LEU A 6 5.74 23.31 54.32
N PHE A 7 5.67 24.63 54.62
CA PHE A 7 4.82 25.55 53.82
C PHE A 7 5.36 25.80 52.41
N ALA A 8 6.69 25.82 52.23
CA ALA A 8 7.30 26.03 50.91
C ALA A 8 7.06 24.84 49.95
N VAL A 9 7.00 23.60 50.48
CA VAL A 9 6.75 22.40 49.68
C VAL A 9 5.26 22.31 49.26
N LEU A 10 4.32 22.74 50.11
CA LEU A 10 2.90 22.73 49.79
C LEU A 10 2.52 23.76 48.70
N ILE A 11 3.17 24.93 48.70
CA ILE A 11 2.95 25.98 47.70
C ILE A 11 3.54 25.56 46.33
N ALA A 12 4.68 24.84 46.31
CA ALA A 12 5.25 24.34 45.07
C ALA A 12 4.37 23.24 44.40
N CYS A 13 3.76 22.35 45.19
CA CYS A 13 2.87 21.30 44.67
C CYS A 13 1.56 21.87 44.11
N THR A 14 1.01 22.95 44.69
CA THR A 14 -0.22 23.58 44.15
C THR A 14 0.01 24.32 42.86
N PHE A 15 1.18 24.91 42.62
CA PHE A 15 1.51 25.55 41.33
C PHE A 15 1.74 24.52 40.19
N TYR A 16 2.24 23.32 40.47
CA TYR A 16 2.38 22.27 39.44
C TYR A 16 1.04 21.67 39.02
N ILE A 17 0.05 21.57 39.90
CA ILE A 17 -1.28 21.05 39.60
C ILE A 17 -2.08 22.04 38.73
N THR A 18 -1.94 23.34 38.95
CA THR A 18 -2.63 24.36 38.13
C THR A 18 -2.01 24.50 36.75
N ALA A 19 -0.70 24.31 36.59
CA ALA A 19 -0.06 24.33 35.25
C ALA A 19 -0.47 23.11 34.39
N ALA A 20 -0.62 21.92 35.00
CA ALA A 20 -1.08 20.73 34.30
C ALA A 20 -2.53 20.83 33.83
N HIS A 21 -3.42 21.45 34.62
CA HIS A 21 -4.81 21.67 34.24
C HIS A 21 -4.96 22.75 33.16
N ALA A 22 -4.12 23.76 33.12
CA ALA A 22 -4.11 24.78 32.07
C ALA A 22 -3.63 24.20 30.72
N GLN A 23 -2.68 23.28 30.72
CA GLN A 23 -2.24 22.61 29.49
C GLN A 23 -3.30 21.65 28.95
N LEU A 24 -3.99 20.89 29.80
CA LEU A 24 -5.09 20.02 29.40
C LEU A 24 -6.29 20.81 28.86
N GLY A 25 -6.63 21.96 29.47
CA GLY A 25 -7.69 22.85 28.98
C GLY A 25 -7.36 23.49 27.64
N GLY A 26 -6.09 23.81 27.37
CA GLY A 26 -5.62 24.35 26.10
C GLY A 26 -5.62 23.31 24.97
N LEU A 27 -5.32 22.06 25.27
CA LEU A 27 -5.40 20.95 24.32
C LEU A 27 -6.85 20.62 23.97
N GLY A 28 -7.75 20.58 24.96
CA GLY A 28 -9.18 20.37 24.77
C GLY A 28 -9.82 21.48 23.95
N LYS A 29 -9.43 22.73 24.17
CA LYS A 29 -9.92 23.88 23.41
C LYS A 29 -9.43 23.86 21.95
N LYS A 30 -8.17 23.53 21.70
CA LYS A 30 -7.62 23.33 20.33
C LYS A 30 -8.23 22.14 19.60
N LEU A 31 -8.60 21.09 20.31
CA LEU A 31 -9.33 19.95 19.73
C LEU A 31 -10.79 20.32 19.43
N LEU A 32 -11.42 21.12 20.28
CA LEU A 32 -12.79 21.62 20.08
C LEU A 32 -12.84 22.66 18.93
N GLU A 33 -11.88 23.58 18.85
CA GLU A 33 -11.75 24.56 17.75
C GLU A 33 -11.47 23.86 16.41
N LYS A 34 -10.60 22.84 16.36
CA LYS A 34 -10.44 22.01 15.16
C LYS A 34 -11.71 21.23 14.83
N GLY A 35 -12.45 20.75 15.81
CA GLY A 35 -13.74 20.08 15.62
C GLY A 35 -14.81 21.02 15.04
N THR A 36 -14.85 22.27 15.48
CA THR A 36 -15.80 23.29 14.97
C THR A 36 -15.43 23.79 13.58
N ASP A 37 -14.13 23.93 13.24
CA ASP A 37 -13.68 24.25 11.87
C ASP A 37 -14.02 23.15 10.87
N ILE A 38 -13.94 21.88 11.28
CA ILE A 38 -14.34 20.75 10.48
C ILE A 38 -15.86 20.70 10.30
N ALA A 39 -16.63 21.10 11.34
CA ALA A 39 -18.10 21.13 11.31
C ALA A 39 -18.67 22.30 10.48
N SER A 40 -17.90 23.36 10.24
CA SER A 40 -18.32 24.59 9.56
C SER A 40 -18.23 24.55 8.02
N GLY A 41 -18.31 23.35 7.39
CA GLY A 41 -18.37 23.20 5.92
C GLY A 41 -17.04 23.40 5.19
N GLY A 42 -16.17 24.30 5.62
CA GLY A 42 -14.84 24.53 5.00
C GLY A 42 -13.86 23.39 5.27
N GLY A 43 -13.85 22.86 6.50
CA GLY A 43 -13.02 21.74 6.90
C GLY A 43 -13.43 20.42 6.22
N LEU A 44 -14.74 20.17 6.06
CA LEU A 44 -15.26 18.99 5.39
C LEU A 44 -14.85 18.95 3.91
N ASN A 45 -15.04 20.07 3.19
CA ASN A 45 -14.60 20.18 1.79
C ASN A 45 -13.09 19.95 1.62
N LYS A 46 -12.28 20.38 2.58
CA LYS A 46 -10.84 20.15 2.57
C LYS A 46 -10.51 18.66 2.74
N ILE A 47 -11.23 17.95 3.61
CA ILE A 47 -11.07 16.49 3.81
C ILE A 47 -11.49 15.72 2.56
N LEU A 48 -12.65 16.03 1.98
CA LEU A 48 -13.18 15.36 0.80
C LEU A 48 -12.34 15.60 -0.46
N LYS A 49 -11.65 16.74 -0.54
CA LYS A 49 -10.73 17.07 -1.65
C LYS A 49 -9.32 16.48 -1.51
N GLN A 50 -8.99 15.90 -0.35
CA GLN A 50 -7.67 15.29 -0.21
C GLN A 50 -7.53 14.06 -1.12
N PRO A 51 -6.43 13.94 -1.88
CA PRO A 51 -6.21 12.79 -2.74
C PRO A 51 -6.09 11.51 -1.92
N GLN A 52 -6.45 10.39 -2.50
CA GLN A 52 -6.16 9.06 -1.94
C GLN A 52 -4.64 8.89 -1.81
N ALA A 53 -4.19 8.17 -0.78
CA ALA A 53 -2.77 7.89 -0.55
C ALA A 53 -2.12 7.22 -1.75
N ILE A 54 -2.82 6.25 -2.34
CA ILE A 54 -2.51 5.61 -3.61
C ILE A 54 -3.69 5.87 -4.56
N SER A 55 -3.46 6.63 -5.61
CA SER A 55 -4.49 7.09 -6.56
C SER A 55 -4.59 6.26 -7.83
N THR A 56 -3.66 5.31 -8.06
CA THR A 56 -3.67 4.42 -9.22
C THR A 56 -5.06 3.84 -9.48
N SER A 57 -5.48 3.83 -10.74
CA SER A 57 -6.76 3.28 -11.15
C SER A 57 -6.64 2.58 -12.52
N PHE A 58 -7.65 1.84 -12.93
CA PHE A 58 -7.63 1.12 -14.20
C PHE A 58 -7.48 2.04 -15.43
N LYS A 59 -7.81 3.33 -15.33
CA LYS A 59 -7.56 4.31 -16.38
C LYS A 59 -6.07 4.61 -16.62
N ASP A 60 -5.22 4.31 -15.62
CA ASP A 60 -3.77 4.51 -15.69
C ASP A 60 -3.05 3.32 -16.32
N VAL A 61 -3.80 2.26 -16.69
CA VAL A 61 -3.28 1.07 -17.36
C VAL A 61 -2.96 1.37 -18.82
N ASN A 62 -1.79 0.93 -19.28
CA ASN A 62 -1.46 0.96 -20.70
C ASN A 62 -2.13 -0.23 -21.40
N LYS A 63 -3.15 0.05 -22.20
CA LYS A 63 -3.91 -0.94 -22.97
C LYS A 63 -3.31 -1.18 -24.37
N THR A 64 -2.31 -0.40 -24.77
CA THR A 64 -1.67 -0.51 -26.09
C THR A 64 -0.76 -1.73 -26.12
N GLY A 65 -0.83 -2.53 -27.18
CA GLY A 65 0.07 -3.67 -27.39
C GLY A 65 -0.11 -4.83 -26.39
N SER A 66 -1.28 -4.98 -25.80
CA SER A 66 -1.59 -6.04 -24.81
C SER A 66 -1.66 -7.48 -25.39
N LYS A 67 -1.33 -7.66 -26.65
CA LYS A 67 -1.24 -8.98 -27.28
C LYS A 67 0.22 -9.37 -27.48
N PRO A 68 0.72 -10.37 -26.74
CA PRO A 68 2.06 -10.92 -26.97
C PRO A 68 2.09 -11.62 -28.34
N PRO A 69 3.29 -11.86 -28.89
CA PRO A 69 3.42 -12.63 -30.12
C PRO A 69 2.80 -14.03 -29.99
N SER A 70 2.18 -14.52 -31.07
CA SER A 70 1.44 -15.80 -31.08
C SER A 70 2.31 -17.04 -30.75
N PHE A 71 3.63 -16.97 -30.98
CA PHE A 71 4.54 -18.08 -30.65
C PHE A 71 4.70 -18.33 -29.13
N MET A 72 4.15 -17.47 -28.28
CA MET A 72 4.09 -17.67 -26.83
C MET A 72 3.12 -18.77 -26.40
N GLU A 73 2.19 -19.14 -27.27
CA GLU A 73 1.22 -20.19 -26.98
C GLU A 73 1.93 -21.53 -26.82
N GLY A 74 1.72 -22.19 -25.66
CA GLY A 74 2.33 -23.48 -25.34
C GLY A 74 3.74 -23.44 -24.74
N GLN A 75 4.40 -22.30 -24.67
CA GLN A 75 5.68 -22.19 -23.97
C GLN A 75 5.48 -22.29 -22.45
N GLN A 76 6.46 -22.94 -21.78
CA GLN A 76 6.51 -23.02 -20.32
C GLN A 76 7.44 -21.94 -19.80
N PRO A 77 7.00 -21.15 -18.77
CA PRO A 77 7.85 -20.14 -18.19
C PRO A 77 8.98 -20.74 -17.36
N GLU A 78 10.11 -20.06 -17.33
CA GLU A 78 11.21 -20.34 -16.42
C GLU A 78 11.10 -19.53 -15.13
N PRO A 79 11.70 -20.00 -14.01
CA PRO A 79 11.63 -19.25 -12.75
C PRO A 79 12.33 -17.91 -12.83
N LEU A 80 11.57 -16.79 -12.68
CA LEU A 80 12.11 -15.43 -12.70
C LEU A 80 13.14 -15.19 -11.59
N TYR A 81 12.96 -15.80 -10.42
CA TYR A 81 13.85 -15.64 -9.27
C TYR A 81 15.25 -16.24 -9.44
N LEU A 82 15.48 -17.02 -10.50
CA LEU A 82 16.81 -17.51 -10.87
C LEU A 82 17.61 -16.50 -11.71
N LEU A 83 16.98 -15.43 -12.19
CA LEU A 83 17.70 -14.36 -12.88
C LEU A 83 18.60 -13.57 -11.92
N PRO A 84 19.71 -12.99 -12.41
CA PRO A 84 20.60 -12.17 -11.60
C PRO A 84 19.84 -11.01 -10.94
N LYS A 85 20.13 -10.76 -9.67
CA LYS A 85 19.59 -9.59 -8.95
C LYS A 85 20.25 -8.30 -9.47
N ALA A 86 19.44 -7.27 -9.64
CA ALA A 86 19.94 -5.93 -9.94
C ALA A 86 20.42 -5.21 -8.67
N PRO A 87 21.46 -4.35 -8.72
CA PRO A 87 21.97 -3.64 -7.54
C PRO A 87 20.93 -2.77 -6.82
N GLY A 88 19.95 -2.23 -7.56
CA GLY A 88 18.84 -1.43 -7.02
C GLY A 88 17.62 -2.22 -6.57
N GLY A 89 17.70 -3.56 -6.52
CA GLY A 89 16.60 -4.49 -6.33
C GLY A 89 15.96 -4.94 -7.64
N GLY A 90 15.16 -6.00 -7.59
CA GLY A 90 14.59 -6.61 -8.78
C GLY A 90 15.53 -7.58 -9.50
N PHE A 91 15.20 -7.92 -10.74
CA PHE A 91 15.89 -8.95 -11.53
C PHE A 91 16.34 -8.37 -12.87
N LYS A 92 17.61 -8.61 -13.24
CA LYS A 92 18.09 -8.32 -14.58
C LYS A 92 17.41 -9.27 -15.57
N LEU A 93 16.69 -8.71 -16.53
CA LEU A 93 15.96 -9.50 -17.52
C LEU A 93 16.87 -9.92 -18.66
N CYS A 94 16.65 -11.12 -19.18
CA CYS A 94 17.14 -11.58 -20.46
C CYS A 94 15.95 -11.99 -21.36
N ALA A 95 16.21 -12.24 -22.63
CA ALA A 95 15.14 -12.68 -23.55
C ALA A 95 14.57 -14.04 -23.10
N GLY A 96 13.26 -14.15 -23.03
CA GLY A 96 12.62 -15.39 -22.60
C GLY A 96 11.25 -15.19 -21.96
N PHE A 97 10.71 -16.29 -21.42
CA PHE A 97 9.43 -16.31 -20.74
C PHE A 97 9.62 -16.77 -19.30
N PHE A 98 9.24 -15.94 -18.35
CA PHE A 98 9.51 -16.11 -16.93
C PHE A 98 8.26 -16.05 -16.09
N GLU A 99 8.28 -16.74 -14.94
CA GLU A 99 7.21 -16.74 -13.95
C GLU A 99 7.77 -16.63 -12.54
N MET A 100 7.02 -15.94 -11.68
CA MET A 100 7.26 -15.93 -10.24
C MET A 100 5.94 -15.83 -9.50
N THR A 101 5.81 -16.57 -8.40
CA THR A 101 4.77 -16.34 -7.39
C THR A 101 5.40 -15.55 -6.25
N ASN A 102 4.85 -14.41 -5.90
CA ASN A 102 5.42 -13.50 -4.91
C ASN A 102 4.37 -13.03 -3.89
N LYS A 103 4.86 -12.44 -2.80
CA LYS A 103 4.01 -11.74 -1.85
C LYS A 103 3.37 -10.54 -2.51
N SER A 104 2.08 -10.32 -2.24
CA SER A 104 1.36 -9.12 -2.67
C SER A 104 0.59 -8.48 -1.52
N TYR A 105 0.20 -7.22 -1.71
CA TYR A 105 -0.37 -6.37 -0.68
C TYR A 105 -1.49 -5.52 -1.24
N CYS A 106 -2.59 -5.41 -0.47
CA CYS A 106 -3.68 -4.49 -0.76
C CYS A 106 -3.23 -3.03 -0.64
N LEU A 107 -3.54 -2.24 -1.66
CA LEU A 107 -3.32 -0.78 -1.66
C LEU A 107 -4.62 0.02 -1.78
N HIS A 108 -5.76 -0.58 -1.45
CA HIS A 108 -7.06 0.09 -1.43
C HIS A 108 -7.91 -0.49 -0.29
N ALA A 109 -8.60 0.35 0.46
CA ALA A 109 -9.52 -0.08 1.50
C ALA A 109 -10.98 -0.02 1.01
N GLY A 110 -11.85 -0.85 1.61
CA GLY A 110 -13.29 -0.83 1.30
C GLY A 110 -13.64 -1.36 -0.08
N THR A 111 -12.88 -2.35 -0.59
CA THR A 111 -13.14 -3.04 -1.85
C THR A 111 -13.02 -4.55 -1.67
N HIS A 112 -13.52 -5.32 -2.64
CA HIS A 112 -13.50 -6.79 -2.57
C HIS A 112 -12.10 -7.36 -2.88
N GLY A 113 -11.80 -8.52 -2.34
CA GLY A 113 -10.61 -9.29 -2.76
C GLY A 113 -10.68 -9.68 -4.24
N PRO A 114 -9.55 -10.08 -4.85
CA PRO A 114 -9.53 -10.58 -6.23
C PRO A 114 -10.44 -11.79 -6.42
N SER A 115 -11.20 -11.82 -7.50
CA SER A 115 -12.02 -12.95 -7.91
C SER A 115 -11.45 -13.64 -9.17
N LYS A 116 -11.94 -14.85 -9.49
CA LYS A 116 -11.45 -15.61 -10.66
C LYS A 116 -11.72 -14.92 -12.00
N GLY A 117 -12.72 -14.04 -12.06
CA GLY A 117 -13.09 -13.33 -13.29
C GLY A 117 -12.35 -12.01 -13.48
N ASP A 118 -11.66 -11.52 -12.44
CA ASP A 118 -11.01 -10.22 -12.51
C ASP A 118 -9.79 -10.24 -13.43
N GLY A 119 -9.76 -9.34 -14.43
CA GLY A 119 -8.59 -9.01 -15.21
C GLY A 119 -7.71 -8.00 -14.46
N TYR A 120 -6.43 -8.29 -14.35
CA TYR A 120 -5.43 -7.43 -13.73
C TYR A 120 -4.39 -7.01 -14.75
N MET A 121 -4.12 -5.72 -14.83
CA MET A 121 -3.12 -5.16 -15.74
C MET A 121 -2.11 -4.31 -14.96
N LEU A 122 -0.92 -4.15 -15.54
CA LEU A 122 0.11 -3.29 -14.96
C LEU A 122 -0.33 -1.83 -15.01
N ALA A 123 -0.19 -1.15 -13.87
CA ALA A 123 -0.29 0.30 -13.76
C ALA A 123 0.88 0.85 -12.94
N PRO A 124 1.26 2.13 -13.11
CA PRO A 124 2.25 2.77 -12.24
C PRO A 124 1.72 2.95 -10.82
N VAL A 125 2.63 3.02 -9.85
CA VAL A 125 2.28 3.41 -8.48
C VAL A 125 2.09 4.93 -8.46
N LEU A 126 0.86 5.41 -8.29
CA LEU A 126 0.50 6.83 -8.27
C LEU A 126 -0.08 7.23 -6.92
N GLY A 127 0.08 8.50 -6.57
CA GLY A 127 -0.46 9.10 -5.36
C GLY A 127 0.60 9.68 -4.44
N PRO A 128 0.20 10.50 -3.45
CA PRO A 128 1.15 11.21 -2.57
C PRO A 128 1.96 10.28 -1.66
N LYS A 129 1.59 9.01 -1.54
CA LYS A 129 2.31 8.00 -0.76
C LYS A 129 2.97 6.90 -1.63
N ALA A 130 3.03 7.10 -2.94
CA ALA A 130 3.61 6.14 -3.88
C ALA A 130 5.06 5.77 -3.50
N ASP A 131 5.91 6.78 -3.32
CA ASP A 131 7.34 6.57 -3.06
C ASP A 131 7.59 5.83 -1.74
N VAL A 132 6.90 6.20 -0.66
CA VAL A 132 7.08 5.51 0.62
C VAL A 132 6.56 4.07 0.59
N VAL A 133 5.49 3.79 -0.15
CA VAL A 133 5.00 2.42 -0.36
C VAL A 133 6.04 1.59 -1.12
N ILE A 134 6.62 2.12 -2.19
CA ILE A 134 7.70 1.46 -2.95
C ILE A 134 8.90 1.18 -2.04
N LEU A 135 9.31 2.14 -1.20
CA LEU A 135 10.41 1.97 -0.25
C LEU A 135 10.14 0.88 0.77
N ILE A 136 8.94 0.86 1.38
CA ILE A 136 8.52 -0.18 2.32
C ILE A 136 8.63 -1.57 1.69
N LEU A 137 8.10 -1.74 0.47
CA LEU A 137 8.13 -3.02 -0.23
C LEU A 137 9.55 -3.47 -0.62
N LYS A 138 10.42 -2.53 -1.01
CA LYS A 138 11.84 -2.81 -1.28
C LYS A 138 12.63 -3.15 -0.02
N ASN A 139 12.38 -2.43 1.05
CA ASN A 139 13.08 -2.66 2.31
C ASN A 139 12.59 -3.94 3.01
N ALA A 140 11.32 -4.35 2.79
CA ALA A 140 10.81 -5.63 3.27
C ALA A 140 11.67 -6.82 2.80
N GLU A 141 12.27 -6.75 1.60
CA GLU A 141 13.18 -7.79 1.08
C GLU A 141 14.48 -7.92 1.91
N LYS A 142 14.89 -6.84 2.59
CA LYS A 142 16.09 -6.79 3.46
C LYS A 142 15.78 -7.14 4.91
N HIS A 143 14.49 -7.21 5.26
CA HIS A 143 13.96 -7.44 6.60
C HIS A 143 13.02 -8.65 6.63
N PRO A 144 13.52 -9.88 6.34
CA PRO A 144 12.71 -11.09 6.29
C PRO A 144 12.07 -11.45 7.65
N GLU A 145 12.58 -10.89 8.75
CA GLU A 145 11.99 -11.00 10.10
C GLU A 145 10.65 -10.26 10.22
N VAL A 146 10.38 -9.26 9.39
CA VAL A 146 9.11 -8.52 9.40
C VAL A 146 8.04 -9.33 8.68
N LYS A 147 7.02 -9.74 9.42
CA LYS A 147 5.95 -10.58 8.88
C LYS A 147 5.14 -9.84 7.81
N GLN A 148 4.73 -10.54 6.76
CA GLN A 148 3.88 -9.98 5.70
C GLN A 148 2.62 -9.29 6.25
N ARG A 149 1.98 -9.87 7.28
CA ARG A 149 0.80 -9.28 7.93
C ARG A 149 1.09 -7.93 8.59
N SER A 150 2.26 -7.78 9.24
CA SER A 150 2.67 -6.49 9.84
C SER A 150 2.88 -5.42 8.78
N ILE A 151 3.49 -5.78 7.65
CA ILE A 151 3.65 -4.88 6.50
C ILE A 151 2.28 -4.49 5.95
N GLN A 152 1.35 -5.44 5.79
CA GLN A 152 0.01 -5.15 5.30
C GLN A 152 -0.75 -4.19 6.23
N VAL A 153 -0.66 -4.35 7.54
CA VAL A 153 -1.25 -3.45 8.55
C VAL A 153 -0.68 -2.03 8.41
N LEU A 154 0.65 -1.91 8.25
CA LEU A 154 1.30 -0.62 7.99
C LEU A 154 0.79 0.00 6.68
N LEU A 155 0.70 -0.77 5.59
CA LEU A 155 0.20 -0.28 4.31
C LEU A 155 -1.26 0.15 4.39
N TRP A 156 -2.14 -0.57 5.11
CA TRP A 156 -3.52 -0.12 5.33
C TRP A 156 -3.58 1.19 6.12
N ALA A 157 -2.75 1.37 7.16
CA ALA A 157 -2.68 2.62 7.90
C ALA A 157 -2.24 3.80 6.99
N ILE A 158 -1.30 3.56 6.06
CA ILE A 158 -0.86 4.54 5.06
C ILE A 158 -1.98 4.84 4.05
N VAL A 159 -2.62 3.81 3.50
CA VAL A 159 -3.75 3.96 2.56
C VAL A 159 -4.89 4.74 3.20
N ALA A 160 -5.18 4.48 4.47
CA ALA A 160 -6.16 5.23 5.25
C ALA A 160 -5.71 6.65 5.61
N ARG A 161 -4.51 7.07 5.21
CA ARG A 161 -3.94 8.42 5.48
C ARG A 161 -3.81 8.72 6.98
N THR A 162 -3.53 7.70 7.79
CA THR A 162 -3.29 7.87 9.23
C THR A 162 -2.00 8.65 9.46
N ARG A 163 -2.00 9.59 10.41
CA ARG A 163 -0.77 10.31 10.79
C ARG A 163 0.20 9.35 11.47
N PHE A 164 1.49 9.45 11.15
CA PHE A 164 2.52 8.61 11.79
C PHE A 164 2.52 8.77 13.33
N ALA A 165 2.28 9.99 13.82
CA ALA A 165 2.18 10.26 15.25
C ALA A 165 1.08 9.43 15.95
N ASP A 166 0.00 9.14 15.23
CA ASP A 166 -1.17 8.40 15.74
C ASP A 166 -1.01 6.87 15.60
N PHE A 167 0.04 6.36 14.96
CA PHE A 167 0.25 4.91 14.85
C PHE A 167 0.41 4.27 16.22
N GLY A 168 -0.25 3.14 16.44
CA GLY A 168 0.01 2.26 17.57
C GLY A 168 1.43 1.70 17.56
N THR A 169 1.87 1.15 18.68
CA THR A 169 3.26 0.71 18.90
C THR A 169 3.76 -0.26 17.84
N ASP A 170 2.96 -1.29 17.49
CA ASP A 170 3.38 -2.33 16.54
C ASP A 170 3.51 -1.79 15.11
N ILE A 171 2.63 -0.87 14.71
CA ILE A 171 2.70 -0.22 13.40
C ILE A 171 3.93 0.71 13.35
N LYS A 172 4.19 1.47 14.42
CA LYS A 172 5.40 2.29 14.54
C LYS A 172 6.66 1.45 14.46
N LEU A 173 6.71 0.34 15.18
CA LEU A 173 7.86 -0.58 15.15
C LEU A 173 8.08 -1.10 13.73
N THR A 174 7.04 -1.56 13.05
CA THR A 174 7.14 -2.00 11.65
C THR A 174 7.64 -0.89 10.74
N ALA A 175 7.11 0.33 10.88
CA ALA A 175 7.52 1.48 10.07
C ALA A 175 9.00 1.85 10.33
N THR A 176 9.43 1.91 11.61
CA THR A 176 10.81 2.27 11.97
C THR A 176 11.83 1.18 11.67
N THR A 177 11.40 -0.08 11.52
CA THR A 177 12.26 -1.17 11.03
C THR A 177 12.50 -1.04 9.53
N LEU A 178 11.47 -0.65 8.78
CA LEU A 178 11.52 -0.63 7.31
C LEU A 178 11.95 0.72 6.71
N LEU A 179 11.88 1.81 7.48
CA LEU A 179 12.13 3.16 6.98
C LEU A 179 13.17 3.89 7.84
N SER A 180 14.08 4.59 7.19
CA SER A 180 15.00 5.52 7.85
C SER A 180 14.25 6.71 8.46
N PRO A 181 14.87 7.48 9.39
CA PRO A 181 14.25 8.68 9.97
C PRO A 181 13.82 9.71 8.92
N GLN A 182 14.56 9.87 7.82
CA GLN A 182 14.19 10.77 6.72
C GLN A 182 12.98 10.25 5.95
N GLU A 183 12.90 8.93 5.70
CA GLU A 183 11.79 8.31 4.98
C GLU A 183 10.50 8.31 5.81
N LEU A 184 10.59 8.24 7.15
CA LEU A 184 9.44 8.37 8.04
C LEU A 184 8.71 9.71 7.89
N LEU A 185 9.42 10.79 7.54
CA LEU A 185 8.81 12.10 7.25
C LEU A 185 7.85 12.04 6.05
N MET A 186 8.04 11.10 5.13
CA MET A 186 7.13 10.90 3.99
C MET A 186 5.74 10.41 4.43
N LEU A 187 5.61 9.88 5.65
CA LEU A 187 4.32 9.43 6.19
C LEU A 187 3.42 10.60 6.65
N GLU A 188 3.98 11.78 6.90
CA GLU A 188 3.23 12.91 7.45
C GLU A 188 2.40 13.68 6.41
N GLY A 189 2.93 14.00 5.26
CA GLY A 189 2.22 14.83 4.25
C GLY A 189 0.88 14.22 3.82
N GLY A 190 -0.22 15.01 3.88
CA GLY A 190 -1.57 14.58 3.51
C GLY A 190 -2.23 13.63 4.52
N ALA A 191 -1.66 13.48 5.72
CA ALA A 191 -2.20 12.61 6.77
C ALA A 191 -3.45 13.20 7.45
N LEU A 192 -4.37 12.31 7.86
CA LEU A 192 -5.60 12.64 8.56
C LEU A 192 -5.59 12.05 9.97
N GLY A 193 -6.16 12.78 10.93
CA GLY A 193 -6.55 12.21 12.23
C GLY A 193 -7.85 11.42 12.12
N VAL A 194 -8.21 10.77 13.22
CA VAL A 194 -9.53 10.12 13.36
C VAL A 194 -10.63 11.17 13.25
N LEU A 195 -11.62 10.94 12.39
CA LEU A 195 -12.72 11.85 12.17
C LEU A 195 -13.89 11.55 13.12
N PRO A 196 -14.50 12.57 13.73
CA PRO A 196 -15.71 12.39 14.54
C PRO A 196 -16.88 11.81 13.74
N ALA A 197 -17.77 11.04 14.40
CA ALA A 197 -18.92 10.42 13.75
C ALA A 197 -19.83 11.42 13.02
N SER A 198 -20.02 12.63 13.57
CA SER A 198 -20.81 13.70 12.94
C SER A 198 -20.21 14.21 11.64
N VAL A 199 -18.87 14.25 11.55
CA VAL A 199 -18.14 14.62 10.33
C VAL A 199 -18.24 13.49 9.30
N MET A 200 -18.14 12.25 9.76
CA MET A 200 -18.28 11.06 8.91
C MET A 200 -19.67 11.01 8.25
N ALA A 201 -20.74 11.21 9.03
CA ALA A 201 -22.10 11.21 8.49
C ALA A 201 -22.27 12.28 7.40
N LYS A 202 -21.88 13.55 7.68
CA LYS A 202 -21.95 14.64 6.70
C LYS A 202 -21.10 14.41 5.44
N ALA A 203 -19.93 13.77 5.60
CA ALA A 203 -19.05 13.45 4.47
C ALA A 203 -19.69 12.37 3.59
N LYS A 204 -20.27 11.35 4.21
CA LYS A 204 -20.94 10.25 3.53
C LYS A 204 -22.06 10.74 2.62
N ASP A 205 -22.91 11.63 3.11
CA ASP A 205 -24.04 12.20 2.36
C ASP A 205 -23.60 12.95 1.09
N GLN A 206 -22.34 13.40 1.02
CA GLN A 206 -21.80 14.15 -0.13
C GLN A 206 -21.03 13.26 -1.13
N LEU A 207 -20.83 11.98 -0.83
CA LEU A 207 -20.05 11.05 -1.65
C LEU A 207 -20.97 10.11 -2.44
N PRO A 208 -20.58 9.73 -3.69
CA PRO A 208 -21.20 8.63 -4.40
C PRO A 208 -21.10 7.31 -3.60
N PRO A 209 -22.06 6.37 -3.73
CA PRO A 209 -22.07 5.14 -2.92
C PRO A 209 -20.76 4.35 -2.90
N ALA A 210 -20.10 4.20 -4.07
CA ALA A 210 -18.81 3.52 -4.15
C ALA A 210 -17.67 4.23 -3.38
N ALA A 211 -17.73 5.56 -3.27
CA ALA A 211 -16.75 6.32 -2.49
C ALA A 211 -17.08 6.33 -0.99
N GLN A 212 -18.35 6.14 -0.61
CA GLN A 212 -18.75 6.06 0.78
C GLN A 212 -18.11 4.86 1.50
N SER A 213 -18.14 3.68 0.89
CA SER A 213 -17.53 2.47 1.46
C SER A 213 -16.02 2.62 1.68
N VAL A 214 -15.32 3.20 0.72
CA VAL A 214 -13.88 3.49 0.82
C VAL A 214 -13.61 4.48 1.95
N PHE A 215 -14.38 5.56 2.03
CA PHE A 215 -14.21 6.58 3.06
C PHE A 215 -14.48 6.06 4.47
N GLU A 216 -15.52 5.24 4.65
CA GLU A 216 -15.81 4.55 5.92
C GLU A 216 -14.70 3.57 6.30
N ALA A 217 -14.27 2.73 5.36
CA ALA A 217 -13.19 1.79 5.59
C ALA A 217 -11.90 2.48 6.04
N GLU A 218 -11.49 3.54 5.34
CA GLU A 218 -10.32 4.33 5.71
C GLU A 218 -10.46 4.96 7.12
N ASN A 219 -11.64 5.45 7.50
CA ASN A 219 -11.83 6.02 8.84
C ASN A 219 -11.77 4.96 9.94
N ASN A 220 -12.37 3.79 9.73
CA ASN A 220 -12.31 2.68 10.68
C ASN A 220 -10.88 2.16 10.83
N ILE A 221 -10.14 2.05 9.74
CA ILE A 221 -8.71 1.68 9.77
C ILE A 221 -7.89 2.73 10.54
N ARG A 222 -8.14 4.04 10.37
CA ARG A 222 -7.49 5.09 11.16
C ARG A 222 -7.76 4.96 12.66
N GLN A 223 -9.01 4.65 13.04
CA GLN A 223 -9.37 4.42 14.43
C GLN A 223 -8.60 3.23 15.02
N LEU A 224 -8.56 2.11 14.29
CA LEU A 224 -7.80 0.93 14.71
C LEU A 224 -6.29 1.24 14.78
N ALA A 225 -5.73 1.87 13.77
CA ALA A 225 -4.32 2.23 13.75
C ALA A 225 -3.90 3.11 14.93
N ALA A 226 -4.81 3.98 15.42
CA ALA A 226 -4.59 4.88 16.54
C ALA A 226 -4.87 4.24 17.91
N SER A 227 -5.63 3.14 17.98
CA SER A 227 -6.06 2.54 19.26
C SER A 227 -4.95 1.76 19.99
N GLY A 228 -3.83 1.48 19.33
CA GLY A 228 -2.75 0.66 19.87
C GLY A 228 -3.01 -0.86 19.87
N ASN A 229 -4.22 -1.28 19.52
CA ASN A 229 -4.66 -2.69 19.49
C ASN A 229 -5.05 -3.15 18.08
N ALA A 230 -4.50 -2.53 17.05
CA ALA A 230 -4.83 -2.85 15.67
C ALA A 230 -4.31 -4.24 15.29
N SER A 231 -5.17 -5.26 15.36
CA SER A 231 -4.86 -6.57 14.80
C SER A 231 -5.04 -6.58 13.29
N TYR A 232 -4.31 -7.48 12.63
CA TYR A 232 -4.47 -7.71 11.19
C TYR A 232 -5.91 -8.08 10.85
N GLU A 233 -6.52 -8.99 11.60
CA GLU A 233 -7.87 -9.50 11.38
C GLU A 233 -8.95 -8.42 11.55
N GLU A 234 -8.75 -7.48 12.46
CA GLU A 234 -9.68 -6.35 12.64
C GLU A 234 -9.58 -5.33 11.51
N MET A 235 -8.36 -5.00 11.07
CA MET A 235 -8.17 -4.10 9.92
C MET A 235 -8.67 -4.73 8.62
N GLU A 236 -8.45 -6.04 8.42
CA GLU A 236 -8.90 -6.78 7.26
C GLU A 236 -10.41 -6.68 7.04
N LYS A 237 -11.22 -6.74 8.11
CA LYS A 237 -12.69 -6.60 8.05
C LYS A 237 -13.15 -5.29 7.40
N TYR A 238 -12.38 -4.22 7.58
CA TYR A 238 -12.68 -2.92 6.97
C TYR A 238 -11.98 -2.75 5.62
N ALA A 239 -10.79 -3.28 5.48
CA ALA A 239 -10.05 -3.19 4.23
C ALA A 239 -10.70 -4.00 3.11
N LEU A 240 -11.29 -5.16 3.43
CA LEU A 240 -11.89 -6.09 2.49
C LEU A 240 -13.41 -6.19 2.70
N LEU A 241 -14.16 -5.88 1.67
CA LEU A 241 -15.60 -6.12 1.65
C LEU A 241 -15.87 -7.62 1.48
N ALA A 242 -16.90 -8.11 2.16
CA ALA A 242 -17.37 -9.48 2.00
C ALA A 242 -17.95 -9.71 0.58
N GLY A 243 -17.82 -10.92 0.06
CA GLY A 243 -18.26 -11.27 -1.28
C GLY A 243 -17.21 -11.05 -2.35
N VAL A 244 -17.64 -10.91 -3.59
CA VAL A 244 -16.77 -10.73 -4.76
C VAL A 244 -17.25 -9.52 -5.56
N ALA A 245 -16.31 -8.79 -6.14
CA ALA A 245 -16.64 -7.77 -7.11
C ALA A 245 -17.19 -8.42 -8.41
N GLN A 246 -18.05 -7.70 -9.10
CA GLN A 246 -18.52 -8.15 -10.40
C GLN A 246 -17.36 -8.07 -11.40
N ALA A 247 -17.09 -9.19 -12.09
CA ALA A 247 -16.07 -9.23 -13.13
C ALA A 247 -16.44 -8.35 -14.32
N ASP A 248 -15.44 -7.73 -14.94
CA ASP A 248 -15.58 -7.08 -16.23
C ASP A 248 -15.32 -8.13 -17.33
N PRO A 249 -16.32 -8.50 -18.14
CA PRO A 249 -16.17 -9.53 -19.17
C PRO A 249 -15.26 -9.09 -20.32
N GLU A 250 -15.01 -7.79 -20.49
CA GLU A 250 -14.12 -7.27 -21.54
C GLU A 250 -12.64 -7.41 -21.19
N VAL A 251 -12.32 -7.63 -19.93
CA VAL A 251 -10.93 -7.75 -19.44
C VAL A 251 -10.75 -9.07 -18.72
N PRO A 252 -10.41 -10.13 -19.46
CA PRO A 252 -10.30 -11.47 -18.90
C PRO A 252 -9.10 -11.60 -17.95
N SER A 253 -9.20 -12.52 -17.00
CA SER A 253 -8.09 -12.90 -16.12
C SER A 253 -6.86 -13.33 -16.91
N GLY A 254 -5.68 -12.88 -16.47
CA GLY A 254 -4.41 -13.22 -17.12
C GLY A 254 -4.16 -12.48 -18.45
N ILE A 255 -4.85 -11.38 -18.69
CA ILE A 255 -4.55 -10.50 -19.83
C ILE A 255 -3.14 -9.94 -19.74
N TRP A 256 -2.48 -9.80 -20.88
CA TRP A 256 -1.15 -9.21 -20.95
C TRP A 256 -1.21 -7.68 -20.94
N SER A 257 -0.29 -7.06 -20.22
CA SER A 257 0.05 -5.63 -20.28
C SER A 257 1.41 -5.45 -20.96
N LEU A 258 1.56 -4.40 -21.74
CA LEU A 258 2.88 -3.96 -22.20
C LEU A 258 3.49 -3.04 -21.12
N HIS A 259 4.64 -3.45 -20.57
CA HIS A 259 5.40 -2.60 -19.66
C HIS A 259 5.99 -1.39 -20.41
N PRO A 260 6.11 -0.19 -19.80
CA PRO A 260 6.72 0.97 -20.44
C PRO A 260 8.15 0.72 -20.99
N ASP A 261 8.88 -0.21 -20.39
CA ASP A 261 10.20 -0.63 -20.86
C ASP A 261 10.17 -1.56 -22.08
N GLY A 262 9.02 -2.09 -22.48
CA GLY A 262 8.80 -2.84 -23.71
C GLY A 262 8.60 -4.35 -23.55
N TYR A 263 8.71 -4.92 -22.36
CA TYR A 263 8.36 -6.33 -22.11
C TYR A 263 6.88 -6.49 -21.77
N TYR A 264 6.36 -7.73 -21.86
CA TYR A 264 4.99 -8.04 -21.53
C TYR A 264 4.90 -8.64 -20.11
N ILE A 265 3.85 -8.27 -19.36
CA ILE A 265 3.59 -8.78 -18.03
C ILE A 265 2.12 -9.09 -17.85
N ARG A 266 1.79 -10.16 -17.11
CA ARG A 266 0.43 -10.51 -16.70
C ARG A 266 0.39 -11.04 -15.28
N TYR A 267 -0.78 -10.93 -14.64
CA TYR A 267 -0.98 -11.23 -13.24
C TYR A 267 -2.11 -12.22 -13.02
N PHE A 268 -1.92 -13.10 -12.04
CA PHE A 268 -2.88 -14.10 -11.57
C PHE A 268 -2.94 -14.06 -10.05
N PRO A 269 -3.68 -13.12 -9.45
CA PRO A 269 -3.81 -13.04 -8.00
C PRO A 269 -4.47 -14.30 -7.43
N ARG A 270 -3.97 -14.78 -6.29
CA ARG A 270 -4.57 -15.83 -5.46
C ARG A 270 -4.95 -15.21 -4.12
N GLY A 271 -6.13 -14.57 -4.07
CA GLY A 271 -6.41 -13.63 -3.00
C GLY A 271 -5.53 -12.39 -3.14
N TYR A 272 -5.48 -11.57 -2.10
CA TYR A 272 -4.75 -10.30 -2.12
C TYR A 272 -3.31 -10.39 -1.64
N SER A 273 -2.94 -11.48 -0.98
CA SER A 273 -1.62 -11.65 -0.34
C SER A 273 -0.60 -12.40 -1.20
N ILE A 274 -1.05 -13.03 -2.28
CA ILE A 274 -0.20 -13.82 -3.19
C ILE A 274 -0.59 -13.50 -4.62
N THR A 275 0.40 -13.20 -5.45
CA THR A 275 0.21 -13.01 -6.88
C THR A 275 1.21 -13.84 -7.66
N ARG A 276 0.72 -14.68 -8.58
CA ARG A 276 1.55 -15.28 -9.60
C ARG A 276 1.60 -14.33 -10.78
N MET A 277 2.79 -14.04 -11.27
CA MET A 277 3.01 -13.14 -12.40
C MET A 277 3.88 -13.82 -13.45
N GLN A 278 3.68 -13.44 -14.70
CA GLN A 278 4.46 -13.91 -15.83
C GLN A 278 4.98 -12.73 -16.63
N ILE A 279 6.23 -12.84 -17.08
CA ILE A 279 6.90 -11.83 -17.92
C ILE A 279 7.42 -12.51 -19.18
N TYR A 280 7.11 -11.90 -20.33
CA TYR A 280 7.75 -12.24 -21.60
C TYR A 280 8.62 -11.09 -22.08
N VAL A 281 9.88 -11.40 -22.38
CA VAL A 281 10.89 -10.44 -22.83
C VAL A 281 11.30 -10.79 -24.26
N PRO A 282 10.94 -9.96 -25.26
CA PRO A 282 11.40 -10.14 -26.64
C PRO A 282 12.93 -10.05 -26.74
N LYS A 283 13.53 -10.86 -27.64
CA LYS A 283 14.99 -10.84 -27.85
C LYS A 283 15.46 -9.45 -28.31
N GLU A 284 14.74 -8.87 -29.24
CA GLU A 284 15.05 -7.56 -29.84
C GLU A 284 15.08 -6.45 -28.76
N LEU A 285 14.31 -6.62 -27.69
CA LEU A 285 14.27 -5.67 -26.59
C LEU A 285 15.59 -5.73 -25.78
N ILE A 286 16.12 -6.93 -25.52
CA ILE A 286 17.40 -7.12 -24.82
C ILE A 286 18.56 -6.64 -25.67
N ASP A 287 18.53 -6.89 -26.98
CA ASP A 287 19.55 -6.37 -27.91
C ASP A 287 19.60 -4.83 -27.89
N ALA A 288 18.46 -4.17 -27.68
CA ALA A 288 18.36 -2.71 -27.57
C ALA A 288 18.58 -2.16 -26.14
N LYS A 289 18.25 -2.95 -25.10
CA LYS A 289 18.30 -2.56 -23.68
C LYS A 289 18.89 -3.70 -22.83
N PRO A 290 20.22 -3.90 -22.83
CA PRO A 290 20.85 -5.05 -22.16
C PRO A 290 20.75 -5.00 -20.63
N ASP A 291 20.56 -3.82 -20.04
CA ASP A 291 20.42 -3.62 -18.57
C ASP A 291 18.96 -3.55 -18.10
N LEU A 292 18.03 -4.16 -18.83
CA LEU A 292 16.62 -4.17 -18.46
C LEU A 292 16.38 -4.86 -17.13
N VAL A 293 15.59 -4.23 -16.26
CA VAL A 293 15.28 -4.74 -14.91
C VAL A 293 13.77 -4.81 -14.69
N TYR A 294 13.31 -5.94 -14.16
CA TYR A 294 12.00 -6.01 -13.52
C TYR A 294 12.12 -5.69 -12.03
N ASP A 295 11.29 -4.78 -11.54
CA ASP A 295 11.24 -4.38 -10.13
C ASP A 295 9.78 -4.31 -9.66
N GLY A 296 9.31 -5.39 -9.00
CA GLY A 296 7.91 -5.59 -8.59
C GLY A 296 7.30 -4.42 -7.82
N PRO A 297 7.98 -3.84 -6.81
CA PRO A 297 7.50 -2.68 -6.06
C PRO A 297 7.14 -1.44 -6.88
N LYS A 298 7.69 -1.30 -8.08
CA LYS A 298 7.44 -0.13 -8.96
C LYS A 298 6.14 -0.21 -9.75
N GLY A 299 5.44 -1.34 -9.69
CA GLY A 299 4.20 -1.55 -10.41
C GLY A 299 3.05 -2.00 -9.51
N ILE A 300 1.84 -1.77 -9.96
CA ILE A 300 0.61 -2.25 -9.34
C ILE A 300 -0.12 -3.16 -10.32
N ALA A 301 -0.51 -4.33 -9.87
CA ALA A 301 -1.55 -5.11 -10.53
C ALA A 301 -2.90 -4.40 -10.26
N CYS A 302 -3.40 -3.69 -11.25
CA CYS A 302 -4.61 -2.88 -11.17
C CYS A 302 -5.78 -3.65 -11.78
N PRO A 303 -6.90 -3.86 -11.03
CA PRO A 303 -8.05 -4.58 -11.54
C PRO A 303 -8.85 -3.72 -12.52
N ALA A 304 -9.40 -4.35 -13.57
CA ALA A 304 -10.38 -3.74 -14.44
C ALA A 304 -11.65 -3.40 -13.67
N ASN A 305 -12.02 -4.24 -12.73
CA ASN A 305 -13.13 -4.02 -11.83
C ASN A 305 -12.73 -3.03 -10.73
N VAL A 306 -13.31 -1.82 -10.76
CA VAL A 306 -13.02 -0.75 -9.78
C VAL A 306 -13.41 -1.11 -8.33
N GLY A 307 -14.27 -2.12 -8.14
CA GLY A 307 -14.64 -2.64 -6.83
C GLY A 307 -13.68 -3.67 -6.26
N ALA A 308 -12.63 -4.07 -7.01
CA ALA A 308 -11.62 -5.02 -6.56
C ALA A 308 -10.34 -4.35 -6.07
N GLN A 309 -9.55 -5.10 -5.28
CA GLN A 309 -8.29 -4.63 -4.70
C GLN A 309 -7.22 -4.38 -5.76
N ARG A 310 -6.43 -3.34 -5.55
CA ARG A 310 -5.17 -3.05 -6.24
C ARG A 310 -4.04 -3.72 -5.48
N LEU A 311 -3.13 -4.40 -6.18
CA LEU A 311 -2.11 -5.23 -5.55
C LEU A 311 -0.72 -4.75 -5.92
N ALA A 312 0.06 -4.36 -4.92
CA ALA A 312 1.51 -4.20 -5.07
C ALA A 312 2.22 -5.53 -4.82
N GLN A 313 3.38 -5.74 -5.42
CA GLN A 313 4.18 -6.96 -5.28
C GLN A 313 5.56 -6.62 -4.71
N THR A 314 6.19 -7.61 -4.06
CA THR A 314 7.63 -7.59 -3.77
C THR A 314 8.39 -8.42 -4.80
N ASN A 315 9.73 -8.33 -4.78
CA ASN A 315 10.59 -9.23 -5.53
C ASN A 315 10.91 -10.54 -4.76
N GLU A 316 10.23 -10.80 -3.64
CA GLU A 316 10.41 -12.02 -2.86
C GLU A 316 9.59 -13.17 -3.46
N PRO A 317 10.23 -14.21 -3.97
CA PRO A 317 9.52 -15.41 -4.42
C PRO A 317 8.93 -16.17 -3.23
N LEU A 318 7.74 -16.72 -3.43
CA LEU A 318 7.18 -17.74 -2.54
C LEU A 318 7.56 -19.13 -3.06
N ASN A 319 8.05 -19.98 -2.15
CA ASN A 319 8.43 -21.36 -2.47
C ASN A 319 9.50 -21.46 -3.58
N ALA A 320 10.53 -20.63 -3.51
CA ALA A 320 11.64 -20.68 -4.46
C ALA A 320 12.42 -22.00 -4.34
N ASP A 321 12.66 -22.63 -5.47
CA ASP A 321 13.52 -23.79 -5.59
C ASP A 321 14.80 -23.41 -6.34
N TYR A 322 15.83 -23.07 -5.59
CA TYR A 322 17.13 -22.68 -6.14
C TYR A 322 17.98 -23.87 -6.62
N SER A 323 17.50 -25.11 -6.54
CA SER A 323 18.13 -26.25 -7.19
C SER A 323 17.89 -26.31 -8.69
N GLN A 324 16.87 -25.60 -9.18
CA GLN A 324 16.56 -25.47 -10.60
C GLN A 324 17.61 -24.62 -11.31
N LYS A 325 17.75 -24.86 -12.60
CA LYS A 325 18.64 -24.09 -13.49
C LYS A 325 17.83 -23.50 -14.63
N LEU A 326 18.19 -22.28 -15.03
CA LEU A 326 17.66 -21.68 -16.24
C LEU A 326 18.13 -22.50 -17.46
N LYS A 327 17.22 -22.73 -18.39
CA LYS A 327 17.52 -23.29 -19.72
C LYS A 327 17.96 -22.20 -20.68
N THR A 328 17.39 -21.01 -20.48
CA THR A 328 17.73 -19.80 -21.24
C THR A 328 19.13 -19.32 -20.84
N ASN A 329 19.96 -19.04 -21.84
CA ASN A 329 21.30 -18.46 -21.61
C ASN A 329 21.16 -16.97 -21.27
N CYS A 330 21.12 -16.66 -19.98
CA CYS A 330 21.04 -15.30 -19.44
C CYS A 330 22.42 -14.78 -19.01
N ASN A 331 23.50 -15.19 -19.64
CA ASN A 331 24.82 -14.67 -19.29
C ASN A 331 24.83 -13.16 -19.54
N PRO A 332 25.16 -12.34 -18.51
CA PRO A 332 25.49 -10.95 -18.77
C PRO A 332 26.70 -10.90 -19.70
N LEU A 333 26.58 -10.16 -20.80
CA LEU A 333 27.71 -9.82 -21.65
C LEU A 333 28.74 -9.02 -20.87
#